data_ef3fe767bf61690f7c5e1a753557c550
#
_entry.id   ef3fe767bf61690f7c5e1a753557c550
#
_cell.length_a   1.000
_cell.length_b   1.000
_cell.length_c   1.000
_cell.angle_alpha   90.00
_cell.angle_beta   90.00
_cell.angle_gamma   90.00
#
_symmetry.space_group_name_H-M   'P 1'
#
loop_
_entity.id
_entity.type
_entity.pdbx_description
1 polymer ?
#
loop_
_entity_poly.entity_id
_entity_poly.type
_entity_poly.pdbx_seq_one_letter_code
_entity_poly.pdbx_strand_id
1 'polypeptide(L)'
;MEEIARNRDGIGLADLSKRVGLHNSTTFHLVKTLASLGYVRQMPDSKRYRIGRPLFALAASALDEVEMVSLATPILEDLSRETGESAHFSVRMDDAVVVLARTGGKGAFQLNDRAGAVRPAHCTALGKIMLAALPVDQFEQFLARVDLTALTPKSITVTESLRREIAEVRRTGLAVDDGEFDAEVRCIAVPVRDFSGQVIGAIGISGPVWRLSIEALQKRARVVRAAADRLSAEFGFAGDVKAAV
;
A
#
# COMPACT_ATOMS: atom_id res chain seq x y z
N MET A 1 -6.68 -22.87 -3.91
CA MET A 1 -5.41 -22.20 -3.56
C MET A 1 -5.56 -21.31 -2.32
N GLU A 2 -6.46 -20.35 -2.31
CA GLU A 2 -6.69 -19.42 -1.18
C GLU A 2 -6.95 -20.12 0.15
N GLU A 3 -7.81 -21.17 0.18
CA GLU A 3 -8.06 -21.93 1.40
C GLU A 3 -6.82 -22.62 1.96
N ILE A 4 -5.89 -23.04 1.09
CA ILE A 4 -4.61 -23.60 1.52
C ILE A 4 -3.73 -22.48 2.08
N ALA A 5 -3.72 -21.30 1.47
CA ALA A 5 -2.92 -20.14 1.90
C ALA A 5 -3.36 -19.61 3.28
N ARG A 6 -4.68 -19.58 3.55
CA ARG A 6 -5.24 -19.17 4.86
C ARG A 6 -4.82 -20.07 6.02
N ASN A 7 -4.38 -21.29 5.74
CA ASN A 7 -3.97 -22.26 6.77
C ASN A 7 -2.45 -22.39 6.84
N ARG A 8 -1.79 -21.53 7.61
CA ARG A 8 -0.31 -21.46 7.74
C ARG A 8 0.32 -22.79 8.13
N ASP A 9 -0.34 -23.58 8.95
CA ASP A 9 0.12 -24.93 9.39
C ASP A 9 -0.26 -26.05 8.40
N GLY A 10 -0.84 -25.67 7.27
CA GLY A 10 -1.35 -26.58 6.26
C GLY A 10 -2.75 -27.11 6.58
N ILE A 11 -3.42 -27.63 5.55
CA ILE A 11 -4.80 -28.15 5.62
C ILE A 11 -4.85 -29.58 5.10
N GLY A 12 -5.61 -30.44 5.78
CA GLY A 12 -5.89 -31.81 5.33
C GLY A 12 -6.86 -31.84 4.15
N LEU A 13 -6.83 -32.92 3.35
CA LEU A 13 -7.68 -33.04 2.16
C LEU A 13 -9.18 -32.97 2.51
N ALA A 14 -9.60 -33.66 3.57
CA ALA A 14 -11.01 -33.70 3.98
C ALA A 14 -11.52 -32.29 4.41
N ASP A 15 -10.72 -31.58 5.19
CA ASP A 15 -11.05 -30.22 5.63
C ASP A 15 -11.10 -29.26 4.44
N LEU A 16 -10.13 -29.39 3.53
CA LEU A 16 -10.10 -28.58 2.31
C LEU A 16 -11.34 -28.83 1.45
N SER A 17 -11.67 -30.11 1.21
CA SER A 17 -12.85 -30.54 0.47
C SER A 17 -14.13 -29.92 1.04
N LYS A 18 -14.30 -30.00 2.36
CA LYS A 18 -15.44 -29.41 3.07
C LYS A 18 -15.53 -27.90 2.90
N ARG A 19 -14.39 -27.20 3.02
CA ARG A 19 -14.34 -25.72 2.92
C ARG A 19 -14.59 -25.20 1.51
N VAL A 20 -14.11 -25.91 0.49
CA VAL A 20 -14.33 -25.53 -0.92
C VAL A 20 -15.62 -26.07 -1.51
N GLY A 21 -16.40 -26.86 -0.75
CA GLY A 21 -17.68 -27.40 -1.19
C GLY A 21 -17.57 -28.44 -2.32
N LEU A 22 -16.43 -29.16 -2.41
CA LEU A 22 -16.19 -30.18 -3.44
C LEU A 22 -16.08 -31.57 -2.84
N HIS A 23 -16.35 -32.62 -3.61
CA HIS A 23 -16.09 -33.99 -3.20
C HIS A 23 -14.58 -34.25 -2.99
N ASN A 24 -14.24 -35.14 -2.06
CA ASN A 24 -12.86 -35.52 -1.73
C ASN A 24 -12.06 -35.95 -2.98
N SER A 25 -12.66 -36.74 -3.88
CA SER A 25 -12.01 -37.21 -5.12
C SER A 25 -11.67 -36.02 -6.04
N THR A 26 -12.60 -35.10 -6.24
CA THR A 26 -12.39 -33.90 -7.07
C THR A 26 -11.30 -33.01 -6.46
N THR A 27 -11.38 -32.76 -5.15
CA THR A 27 -10.38 -31.98 -4.41
C THR A 27 -9.00 -32.63 -4.51
N PHE A 28 -8.92 -33.97 -4.38
CA PHE A 28 -7.67 -34.72 -4.52
C PHE A 28 -7.05 -34.52 -5.90
N HIS A 29 -7.82 -34.64 -6.98
CA HIS A 29 -7.30 -34.47 -8.34
C HIS A 29 -6.80 -33.04 -8.59
N LEU A 30 -7.54 -32.04 -8.15
CA LEU A 30 -7.13 -30.63 -8.26
C LEU A 30 -5.83 -30.35 -7.47
N VAL A 31 -5.78 -30.81 -6.21
CA VAL A 31 -4.59 -30.63 -5.39
C VAL A 31 -3.39 -31.40 -5.94
N LYS A 32 -3.58 -32.59 -6.49
CA LYS A 32 -2.54 -33.38 -7.14
C LYS A 32 -1.96 -32.64 -8.35
N THR A 33 -2.81 -32.03 -9.19
CA THR A 33 -2.37 -31.19 -10.30
C THR A 33 -1.57 -29.98 -9.82
N LEU A 34 -2.08 -29.27 -8.80
CA LEU A 34 -1.35 -28.13 -8.22
C LEU A 34 -0.01 -28.57 -7.60
N ALA A 35 0.05 -29.77 -7.03
CA ALA A 35 1.27 -30.33 -6.46
C ALA A 35 2.29 -30.73 -7.56
N SER A 36 1.82 -31.29 -8.69
CA SER A 36 2.70 -31.60 -9.81
C SER A 36 3.30 -30.36 -10.46
N LEU A 37 2.61 -29.22 -10.41
CA LEU A 37 3.09 -27.91 -10.83
C LEU A 37 3.94 -27.20 -9.75
N GLY A 38 4.07 -27.78 -8.56
CA GLY A 38 4.81 -27.20 -7.45
C GLY A 38 4.09 -26.09 -6.70
N TYR A 39 2.89 -25.67 -7.12
CA TYR A 39 2.10 -24.59 -6.48
C TYR A 39 1.55 -24.96 -5.10
N VAL A 40 1.42 -26.26 -4.86
CA VAL A 40 1.08 -26.83 -3.56
C VAL A 40 2.11 -27.91 -3.22
N ARG A 41 2.43 -28.10 -1.96
CA ARG A 41 3.24 -29.20 -1.48
C ARG A 41 2.53 -29.94 -0.35
N GLN A 42 2.62 -31.26 -0.34
CA GLN A 42 2.17 -32.08 0.78
C GLN A 42 3.32 -32.25 1.77
N MET A 43 3.06 -31.96 3.03
CA MET A 43 4.04 -32.14 4.11
C MET A 43 4.19 -33.64 4.39
N PRO A 44 5.44 -34.19 4.43
CA PRO A 44 5.67 -35.63 4.58
C PRO A 44 5.05 -36.21 5.85
N ASP A 45 5.20 -35.51 6.98
CA ASP A 45 4.80 -36.01 8.31
C ASP A 45 3.31 -35.88 8.55
N SER A 46 2.72 -34.72 8.28
CA SER A 46 1.32 -34.43 8.62
C SER A 46 0.33 -34.73 7.48
N LYS A 47 0.83 -35.05 6.28
CA LYS A 47 0.04 -35.22 5.04
C LYS A 47 -0.82 -33.99 4.69
N ARG A 48 -0.59 -32.84 5.36
CA ARG A 48 -1.29 -31.58 5.11
C ARG A 48 -0.70 -30.87 3.89
N TYR A 49 -1.53 -30.12 3.19
CA TYR A 49 -1.16 -29.35 2.01
C TYR A 49 -0.83 -27.91 2.39
N ARG A 50 0.26 -27.39 1.86
CA ARG A 50 0.73 -26.01 2.02
C ARG A 50 1.03 -25.41 0.66
N ILE A 51 1.07 -24.08 0.59
CA ILE A 51 1.49 -23.32 -0.57
C ILE A 51 2.95 -23.68 -0.93
N GLY A 52 3.20 -23.87 -2.20
CA GLY A 52 4.52 -24.14 -2.77
C GLY A 52 5.30 -22.88 -3.15
N ARG A 53 6.64 -23.01 -3.19
CA ARG A 53 7.54 -21.88 -3.48
C ARG A 53 7.36 -21.20 -4.86
N PRO A 54 7.01 -21.89 -5.97
CA PRO A 54 6.83 -21.23 -7.27
C PRO A 54 5.81 -20.10 -7.28
N LEU A 55 4.84 -20.09 -6.34
CA LEU A 55 3.90 -18.97 -6.20
C LEU A 55 4.56 -17.64 -5.80
N PHE A 56 5.68 -17.70 -5.07
CA PHE A 56 6.44 -16.47 -4.77
C PHE A 56 7.04 -15.83 -6.02
N ALA A 57 7.52 -16.66 -6.97
CA ALA A 57 8.05 -16.15 -8.23
C ALA A 57 6.96 -15.53 -9.10
N LEU A 58 5.76 -16.14 -9.13
CA LEU A 58 4.61 -15.58 -9.85
C LEU A 58 4.13 -14.27 -9.21
N ALA A 59 4.04 -14.22 -7.88
CA ALA A 59 3.65 -13.00 -7.17
C ALA A 59 4.68 -11.88 -7.37
N ALA A 60 5.98 -12.20 -7.34
CA ALA A 60 7.05 -11.23 -7.58
C ALA A 60 7.03 -10.68 -9.02
N SER A 61 6.68 -11.49 -10.03
CA SER A 61 6.56 -11.03 -11.42
C SER A 61 5.35 -10.12 -11.66
N ALA A 62 4.34 -10.17 -10.79
CA ALA A 62 3.15 -9.31 -10.85
C ALA A 62 3.35 -7.94 -10.17
N LEU A 63 4.54 -7.66 -9.65
CA LEU A 63 4.89 -6.38 -8.98
C LEU A 63 5.81 -5.52 -9.87
N ASP A 64 5.74 -5.66 -11.18
CA ASP A 64 6.44 -4.78 -12.12
C ASP A 64 5.88 -3.35 -12.02
N GLU A 65 6.77 -2.34 -11.99
CA GLU A 65 6.39 -0.92 -11.88
C GLU A 65 5.43 -0.48 -13.00
N VAL A 66 5.55 -1.04 -14.19
CA VAL A 66 4.67 -0.78 -15.33
C VAL A 66 3.25 -1.29 -15.05
N GLU A 67 3.14 -2.47 -14.45
CA GLU A 67 1.86 -3.04 -14.05
C GLU A 67 1.25 -2.24 -12.90
N MET A 68 2.05 -1.80 -11.92
CA MET A 68 1.62 -0.94 -10.83
C MET A 68 0.99 0.37 -11.35
N VAL A 69 1.60 1.01 -12.34
CA VAL A 69 1.06 2.22 -12.98
C VAL A 69 -0.26 1.93 -13.70
N SER A 70 -0.35 0.81 -14.43
CA SER A 70 -1.54 0.39 -15.16
C SER A 70 -2.74 0.14 -14.22
N LEU A 71 -2.50 -0.52 -13.09
CA LEU A 71 -3.53 -0.79 -12.08
C LEU A 71 -3.93 0.48 -11.31
N ALA A 72 -2.97 1.35 -10.99
CA ALA A 72 -3.22 2.56 -10.21
C ALA A 72 -3.98 3.63 -11.02
N THR A 73 -3.69 3.79 -12.32
CA THR A 73 -4.21 4.91 -13.12
C THR A 73 -5.74 5.04 -13.08
N PRO A 74 -6.56 4.00 -13.36
CA PRO A 74 -8.01 4.14 -13.34
C PRO A 74 -8.54 4.47 -11.94
N ILE A 75 -7.91 3.96 -10.88
CA ILE A 75 -8.30 4.25 -9.50
C ILE A 75 -7.97 5.70 -9.13
N LEU A 76 -6.83 6.23 -9.58
CA LEU A 76 -6.47 7.63 -9.40
C LEU A 76 -7.40 8.57 -10.15
N GLU A 77 -7.82 8.21 -11.36
CA GLU A 77 -8.80 8.97 -12.13
C GLU A 77 -10.15 9.07 -11.42
N ASP A 78 -10.65 7.95 -10.88
CA ASP A 78 -11.86 7.92 -10.07
C ASP A 78 -11.71 8.79 -8.82
N LEU A 79 -10.61 8.62 -8.07
CA LEU A 79 -10.30 9.38 -6.86
C LEU A 79 -10.23 10.89 -7.15
N SER A 80 -9.56 11.28 -8.22
CA SER A 80 -9.47 12.68 -8.65
C SER A 80 -10.85 13.23 -9.05
N ARG A 81 -11.67 12.43 -9.74
CA ARG A 81 -13.03 12.83 -10.15
C ARG A 81 -13.94 13.03 -8.94
N GLU A 82 -13.87 12.15 -7.95
CA GLU A 82 -14.71 12.20 -6.75
C GLU A 82 -14.30 13.34 -5.82
N THR A 83 -13.00 13.56 -5.65
CA THR A 83 -12.48 14.58 -4.72
C THR A 83 -12.33 15.97 -5.35
N GLY A 84 -12.19 16.04 -6.68
CA GLY A 84 -11.84 17.27 -7.41
C GLY A 84 -10.36 17.67 -7.27
N GLU A 85 -9.54 16.85 -6.59
CA GLU A 85 -8.13 17.13 -6.30
C GLU A 85 -7.20 16.26 -7.16
N SER A 86 -5.91 16.61 -7.22
CA SER A 86 -4.91 15.76 -7.86
C SER A 86 -4.70 14.49 -7.03
N ALA A 87 -4.67 13.34 -7.70
CA ALA A 87 -4.42 12.06 -7.04
C ALA A 87 -3.07 11.48 -7.47
N HIS A 88 -2.37 10.82 -6.54
CA HIS A 88 -1.03 10.31 -6.74
C HIS A 88 -0.87 8.91 -6.16
N PHE A 89 -0.04 8.09 -6.81
CA PHE A 89 0.46 6.85 -6.29
C PHE A 89 2.00 6.88 -6.32
N SER A 90 2.63 6.55 -5.22
CA SER A 90 4.08 6.60 -5.04
C SER A 90 4.61 5.36 -4.37
N VAL A 91 5.85 5.02 -4.68
CA VAL A 91 6.63 3.96 -4.02
C VAL A 91 7.86 4.55 -3.36
N ARG A 92 8.46 3.80 -2.44
CA ARG A 92 9.70 4.19 -1.80
C ARG A 92 10.90 3.91 -2.70
N MET A 93 11.81 4.86 -2.75
CA MET A 93 13.12 4.70 -3.37
C MET A 93 14.17 5.24 -2.37
N ASP A 94 14.88 4.35 -1.71
CA ASP A 94 15.84 4.66 -0.63
C ASP A 94 15.23 5.55 0.47
N ASP A 95 15.71 6.80 0.58
CA ASP A 95 15.27 7.78 1.57
C ASP A 95 14.22 8.77 1.02
N ALA A 96 13.71 8.50 -0.19
CA ALA A 96 12.75 9.32 -0.90
C ALA A 96 11.53 8.50 -1.34
N VAL A 97 10.58 9.17 -1.96
CA VAL A 97 9.47 8.54 -2.68
C VAL A 97 9.47 9.00 -4.13
N VAL A 98 9.09 8.09 -5.01
CA VAL A 98 8.91 8.36 -6.43
C VAL A 98 7.43 8.32 -6.76
N VAL A 99 6.93 9.35 -7.43
CA VAL A 99 5.56 9.37 -7.96
C VAL A 99 5.51 8.49 -9.20
N LEU A 100 4.89 7.31 -9.11
CA LEU A 100 4.74 6.40 -10.25
C LEU A 100 3.59 6.81 -11.17
N ALA A 101 2.45 7.19 -10.58
CA ALA A 101 1.27 7.59 -11.33
C ALA A 101 0.59 8.79 -10.67
N ARG A 102 0.00 9.64 -11.49
CA ARG A 102 -0.79 10.79 -11.03
C ARG A 102 -1.90 11.13 -12.00
N THR A 103 -2.93 11.80 -11.48
CA THR A 103 -3.95 12.47 -12.31
C THR A 103 -4.09 13.93 -11.87
N GLY A 104 -4.48 14.80 -12.79
CA GLY A 104 -4.74 16.21 -12.49
C GLY A 104 -6.09 16.40 -11.82
N GLY A 105 -6.16 17.29 -10.82
CA GLY A 105 -7.41 17.80 -10.27
C GLY A 105 -8.14 18.73 -11.21
N LYS A 106 -9.40 19.08 -10.89
CA LYS A 106 -10.17 20.07 -11.63
C LYS A 106 -9.68 21.50 -11.31
N GLY A 107 -9.43 22.31 -12.33
CA GLY A 107 -9.13 23.74 -12.18
C GLY A 107 -7.76 24.17 -12.67
N ALA A 108 -7.49 25.48 -12.60
CA ALA A 108 -6.26 26.11 -13.08
C ALA A 108 -5.02 25.82 -12.20
N PHE A 109 -5.23 25.31 -10.98
CA PHE A 109 -4.14 24.94 -10.09
C PHE A 109 -3.61 23.56 -10.48
N GLN A 110 -2.53 23.54 -11.23
CA GLN A 110 -1.79 22.31 -11.52
C GLN A 110 -0.53 22.32 -10.67
N LEU A 111 -0.43 21.32 -9.80
CA LEU A 111 0.86 21.02 -9.19
C LEU A 111 1.87 20.75 -10.31
N ASN A 112 3.04 21.39 -10.26
CA ASN A 112 4.17 21.11 -11.16
C ASN A 112 4.78 19.72 -10.88
N ASP A 113 3.93 18.76 -10.68
CA ASP A 113 4.29 17.40 -10.36
C ASP A 113 4.11 16.51 -11.58
N ARG A 114 5.01 15.57 -11.80
CA ARG A 114 4.97 14.64 -12.94
C ARG A 114 5.32 13.23 -12.45
N ALA A 115 4.90 12.22 -13.20
CA ALA A 115 5.39 10.87 -13.00
C ALA A 115 6.92 10.86 -13.08
N GLY A 116 7.56 10.09 -12.20
CA GLY A 116 9.00 10.05 -12.01
C GLY A 116 9.55 11.17 -11.08
N ALA A 117 8.70 12.06 -10.55
CA ALA A 117 9.16 13.05 -9.56
C ALA A 117 9.60 12.36 -8.26
N VAL A 118 10.82 12.70 -7.82
CA VAL A 118 11.38 12.24 -6.55
C VAL A 118 11.10 13.29 -5.47
N ARG A 119 10.62 12.85 -4.31
CA ARG A 119 10.24 13.71 -3.19
C ARG A 119 10.88 13.24 -1.89
N PRO A 120 11.30 14.15 -1.00
CA PRO A 120 11.77 13.78 0.33
C PRO A 120 10.68 13.04 1.10
N ALA A 121 11.05 11.96 1.82
CA ALA A 121 10.06 11.18 2.54
C ALA A 121 9.56 11.88 3.82
N HIS A 122 10.39 12.71 4.47
CA HIS A 122 10.09 13.30 5.77
C HIS A 122 9.02 14.42 5.74
N CYS A 123 8.86 15.12 4.63
CA CYS A 123 7.99 16.29 4.50
C CYS A 123 6.86 16.12 3.47
N THR A 124 6.53 14.89 3.08
CA THR A 124 5.40 14.58 2.19
C THR A 124 4.48 13.54 2.82
N ALA A 125 3.18 13.65 2.59
CA ALA A 125 2.21 12.67 3.11
C ALA A 125 2.52 11.24 2.60
N LEU A 126 2.81 11.09 1.30
CA LEU A 126 3.19 9.81 0.70
C LEU A 126 4.46 9.25 1.33
N GLY A 127 5.47 10.10 1.56
CA GLY A 127 6.72 9.71 2.19
C GLY A 127 6.56 9.26 3.64
N LYS A 128 5.76 9.98 4.43
CA LYS A 128 5.47 9.62 5.82
C LYS A 128 4.79 8.25 5.93
N ILE A 129 3.90 7.89 5.00
CA ILE A 129 3.33 6.53 4.91
C ILE A 129 4.43 5.49 4.69
N MET A 130 5.35 5.76 3.76
CA MET A 130 6.43 4.82 3.45
C MET A 130 7.43 4.70 4.60
N LEU A 131 7.72 5.78 5.33
CA LEU A 131 8.53 5.75 6.56
C LEU A 131 7.83 4.97 7.69
N ALA A 132 6.52 5.14 7.84
CA ALA A 132 5.73 4.42 8.82
C ALA A 132 5.70 2.90 8.57
N ALA A 133 5.84 2.48 7.32
CA ALA A 133 5.89 1.08 6.91
C ALA A 133 7.24 0.40 7.21
N LEU A 134 8.30 1.16 7.47
CA LEU A 134 9.61 0.59 7.78
C LEU A 134 9.59 -0.15 9.11
N PRO A 135 10.32 -1.28 9.24
CA PRO A 135 10.71 -1.84 10.53
C PRO A 135 11.40 -0.78 11.41
N VAL A 136 11.26 -0.93 12.72
CA VAL A 136 11.75 0.08 13.67
C VAL A 136 13.25 0.35 13.50
N ASP A 137 14.04 -0.70 13.35
CA ASP A 137 15.49 -0.62 13.13
C ASP A 137 15.86 0.11 11.83
N GLN A 138 15.14 -0.13 10.74
CA GLN A 138 15.35 0.55 9.47
C GLN A 138 14.92 2.02 9.52
N PHE A 139 13.85 2.34 10.25
CA PHE A 139 13.45 3.71 10.49
C PHE A 139 14.48 4.48 11.31
N GLU A 140 15.06 3.86 12.35
CA GLU A 140 16.16 4.49 13.13
C GLU A 140 17.41 4.69 12.26
N GLN A 141 17.75 3.75 11.39
CA GLN A 141 18.84 3.93 10.43
C GLN A 141 18.56 5.07 9.44
N PHE A 142 17.32 5.22 8.98
CA PHE A 142 16.90 6.37 8.17
C PHE A 142 17.12 7.68 8.93
N LEU A 143 16.65 7.78 10.18
CA LEU A 143 16.81 8.97 11.02
C LEU A 143 18.27 9.34 11.29
N ALA A 144 19.16 8.36 11.36
CA ALA A 144 20.59 8.57 11.61
C ALA A 144 21.35 9.15 10.40
N ARG A 145 20.83 8.99 9.17
CA ARG A 145 21.53 9.41 7.94
C ARG A 145 20.82 10.51 7.16
N VAL A 146 19.50 10.69 7.38
CA VAL A 146 18.72 11.64 6.59
C VAL A 146 19.05 13.08 6.99
N ASP A 147 19.17 13.94 5.97
CA ASP A 147 19.14 15.37 6.17
C ASP A 147 17.68 15.87 6.09
N LEU A 148 17.16 16.34 7.24
CA LEU A 148 15.81 16.89 7.35
C LEU A 148 15.80 18.34 6.88
N THR A 149 16.09 18.55 5.60
CA THR A 149 16.13 19.89 4.98
C THR A 149 14.76 20.57 5.06
N ALA A 150 14.73 21.82 5.53
CA ALA A 150 13.53 22.65 5.52
C ALA A 150 13.25 23.15 4.09
N LEU A 151 12.11 22.78 3.53
CA LEU A 151 11.61 23.29 2.24
C LEU A 151 10.60 24.42 2.46
N THR A 152 9.92 24.41 3.59
CA THR A 152 9.00 25.46 4.04
C THR A 152 9.20 25.71 5.54
N PRO A 153 8.63 26.78 6.10
CA PRO A 153 8.65 26.98 7.57
C PRO A 153 7.92 25.88 8.36
N LYS A 154 7.12 25.05 7.70
CA LYS A 154 6.37 23.94 8.33
C LYS A 154 7.07 22.58 8.20
N SER A 155 8.14 22.49 7.41
CA SER A 155 8.88 21.24 7.25
C SER A 155 9.38 20.71 8.59
N ILE A 156 9.27 19.39 8.79
CA ILE A 156 9.80 18.75 9.99
C ILE A 156 11.32 18.62 9.85
N THR A 157 12.06 19.37 10.68
CA THR A 157 13.53 19.44 10.66
C THR A 157 14.17 18.81 11.91
N VAL A 158 13.37 18.34 12.86
CA VAL A 158 13.83 17.75 14.11
C VAL A 158 13.46 16.27 14.12
N THR A 159 14.46 15.41 14.27
CA THR A 159 14.32 13.94 14.27
C THR A 159 13.25 13.45 15.26
N GLU A 160 13.20 14.01 16.47
CA GLU A 160 12.21 13.62 17.48
C GLU A 160 10.78 14.03 17.09
N SER A 161 10.62 15.13 16.36
CA SER A 161 9.32 15.53 15.83
C SER A 161 8.85 14.59 14.71
N LEU A 162 9.78 14.18 13.83
CA LEU A 162 9.49 13.17 12.80
C LEU A 162 9.15 11.82 13.43
N ARG A 163 9.86 11.41 14.50
CA ARG A 163 9.54 10.16 15.23
C ARG A 163 8.11 10.15 15.77
N ARG A 164 7.66 11.25 16.38
CA ARG A 164 6.29 11.40 16.88
C ARG A 164 5.27 11.38 15.75
N GLU A 165 5.55 12.08 14.67
CA GLU A 165 4.69 12.10 13.48
C GLU A 165 4.52 10.69 12.90
N ILE A 166 5.62 9.96 12.71
CA ILE A 166 5.57 8.60 12.17
C ILE A 166 4.89 7.61 13.12
N ALA A 167 5.03 7.79 14.43
CA ALA A 167 4.28 6.99 15.39
C ALA A 167 2.76 7.20 15.26
N GLU A 168 2.31 8.43 15.02
CA GLU A 168 0.91 8.75 14.78
C GLU A 168 0.44 8.18 13.44
N VAL A 169 1.23 8.28 12.39
CA VAL A 169 0.93 7.66 11.08
C VAL A 169 0.80 6.13 11.20
N ARG A 170 1.66 5.48 11.98
CA ARG A 170 1.55 4.03 12.26
C ARG A 170 0.24 3.68 12.96
N ARG A 171 -0.18 4.50 13.92
CA ARG A 171 -1.40 4.28 14.69
C ARG A 171 -2.66 4.50 13.86
N THR A 172 -2.68 5.53 13.00
CA THR A 172 -3.87 5.94 12.25
C THR A 172 -3.95 5.36 10.84
N GLY A 173 -2.81 4.96 10.26
CA GLY A 173 -2.70 4.60 8.85
C GLY A 173 -2.97 5.79 7.92
N LEU A 174 -2.78 7.02 8.40
CA LEU A 174 -3.05 8.24 7.67
C LEU A 174 -1.91 9.22 7.87
N ALA A 175 -1.41 9.81 6.79
CA ALA A 175 -0.42 10.88 6.85
C ALA A 175 -0.97 12.16 6.21
N VAL A 176 -0.59 13.28 6.78
CA VAL A 176 -0.92 14.62 6.28
C VAL A 176 0.39 15.38 6.02
N ASP A 177 0.42 16.13 4.94
CA ASP A 177 1.38 17.20 4.68
C ASP A 177 0.60 18.52 4.68
N ASP A 178 0.80 19.35 5.69
CA ASP A 178 0.15 20.66 5.84
C ASP A 178 1.05 21.80 5.36
N GLY A 179 1.49 21.70 4.11
CA GLY A 179 2.39 22.70 3.54
C GLY A 179 3.84 22.52 3.98
N GLU A 180 4.27 21.29 4.21
CA GLU A 180 5.62 20.94 4.63
C GLU A 180 6.58 20.83 3.44
N PHE A 181 6.12 20.28 2.32
CA PHE A 181 6.87 20.18 1.07
C PHE A 181 6.74 21.47 0.23
N ASP A 182 5.52 21.97 0.09
CA ASP A 182 5.17 23.19 -0.62
C ASP A 182 4.14 23.96 0.22
N ALA A 183 4.46 25.22 0.57
CA ALA A 183 3.65 26.03 1.48
C ALA A 183 2.21 26.29 0.98
N GLU A 184 1.98 26.18 -0.32
CA GLU A 184 0.68 26.38 -0.95
C GLU A 184 -0.14 25.09 -1.12
N VAL A 185 0.44 23.92 -0.77
CA VAL A 185 -0.13 22.61 -1.02
C VAL A 185 -0.39 21.84 0.28
N ARG A 186 -1.53 21.17 0.36
CA ARG A 186 -1.83 20.15 1.37
C ARG A 186 -2.06 18.80 0.73
N CYS A 187 -1.60 17.77 1.42
CA CYS A 187 -1.76 16.40 0.97
C CYS A 187 -2.27 15.50 2.10
N ILE A 188 -2.96 14.45 1.71
CA ILE A 188 -3.29 13.32 2.57
C ILE A 188 -2.95 12.02 1.84
N ALA A 189 -2.40 11.05 2.55
CA ALA A 189 -2.04 9.76 1.98
C ALA A 189 -2.35 8.61 2.93
N VAL A 190 -2.54 7.42 2.35
CA VAL A 190 -2.77 6.15 3.04
C VAL A 190 -1.96 5.04 2.37
N PRO A 191 -1.66 3.93 3.08
CA PRO A 191 -0.86 2.84 2.53
C PRO A 191 -1.62 2.01 1.51
N VAL A 192 -0.90 1.50 0.52
CA VAL A 192 -1.32 0.44 -0.41
C VAL A 192 -0.53 -0.82 -0.06
N ARG A 193 -1.21 -1.96 0.05
CA ARG A 193 -0.65 -3.23 0.51
C ARG A 193 -0.70 -4.29 -0.58
N ASP A 194 0.25 -5.21 -0.55
CA ASP A 194 0.25 -6.40 -1.39
C ASP A 194 -0.43 -7.60 -0.72
N PHE A 195 -0.44 -8.74 -1.41
CA PHE A 195 -0.98 -10.02 -0.94
C PHE A 195 -0.37 -10.51 0.39
N SER A 196 0.81 -10.06 0.77
CA SER A 196 1.48 -10.40 2.03
C SER A 196 1.06 -9.48 3.19
N GLY A 197 0.35 -8.38 2.89
CA GLY A 197 0.00 -7.32 3.80
C GLY A 197 1.10 -6.26 3.98
N GLN A 198 2.21 -6.39 3.24
CA GLN A 198 3.26 -5.37 3.25
C GLN A 198 2.83 -4.12 2.51
N VAL A 199 3.26 -2.96 2.99
CA VAL A 199 3.04 -1.68 2.31
C VAL A 199 4.03 -1.57 1.15
N ILE A 200 3.51 -1.60 -0.07
CA ILE A 200 4.30 -1.50 -1.31
C ILE A 200 4.28 -0.10 -1.91
N GLY A 201 3.34 0.74 -1.49
CA GLY A 201 3.21 2.10 -1.97
C GLY A 201 2.26 2.91 -1.09
N ALA A 202 2.08 4.16 -1.48
CA ALA A 202 1.12 5.08 -0.86
C ALA A 202 0.27 5.74 -1.95
N ILE A 203 -1.02 5.89 -1.68
CA ILE A 203 -1.96 6.64 -2.53
C ILE A 203 -2.49 7.84 -1.75
N GLY A 204 -2.68 8.95 -2.43
CA GLY A 204 -3.16 10.16 -1.79
C GLY A 204 -3.70 11.19 -2.75
N ILE A 205 -4.20 12.28 -2.18
CA ILE A 205 -4.63 13.47 -2.91
C ILE A 205 -3.86 14.68 -2.42
N SER A 206 -3.73 15.66 -3.31
CA SER A 206 -3.12 16.96 -3.03
C SER A 206 -3.91 18.08 -3.69
N GLY A 207 -3.95 19.21 -3.01
CA GLY A 207 -4.61 20.42 -3.50
C GLY A 207 -4.14 21.66 -2.77
N PRO A 208 -4.54 22.84 -3.24
CA PRO A 208 -4.10 24.10 -2.66
C PRO A 208 -4.68 24.32 -1.25
N VAL A 209 -3.86 24.91 -0.35
CA VAL A 209 -4.23 25.15 1.06
C VAL A 209 -5.50 25.99 1.23
N TRP A 210 -5.79 26.89 0.29
CA TRP A 210 -7.00 27.74 0.35
C TRP A 210 -8.29 26.98 0.05
N ARG A 211 -8.23 25.83 -0.64
CA ARG A 211 -9.38 24.99 -0.95
C ARG A 211 -9.42 23.73 -0.07
N LEU A 212 -8.27 23.21 0.30
CA LEU A 212 -8.12 21.94 1.01
C LEU A 212 -7.73 22.19 2.47
N SER A 213 -8.73 22.63 3.28
CA SER A 213 -8.53 22.79 4.74
C SER A 213 -8.26 21.44 5.42
N ILE A 214 -7.74 21.46 6.64
CA ILE A 214 -7.49 20.22 7.42
C ILE A 214 -8.80 19.42 7.61
N GLU A 215 -9.91 20.10 7.89
CA GLU A 215 -11.23 19.45 8.03
C GLU A 215 -11.70 18.86 6.69
N ALA A 216 -11.40 19.54 5.58
CA ALA A 216 -11.71 19.04 4.23
C ALA A 216 -10.89 17.79 3.90
N LEU A 217 -9.61 17.71 4.31
CA LEU A 217 -8.78 16.51 4.20
C LEU A 217 -9.35 15.36 5.02
N GLN A 218 -9.72 15.61 6.29
CA GLN A 218 -10.30 14.59 7.17
C GLN A 218 -11.59 13.99 6.60
N LYS A 219 -12.46 14.83 6.03
CA LYS A 219 -13.67 14.36 5.35
C LYS A 219 -13.37 13.48 4.12
N ARG A 220 -12.31 13.79 3.39
CA ARG A 220 -11.87 13.02 2.21
C ARG A 220 -11.08 11.75 2.57
N ALA A 221 -10.60 11.61 3.81
CA ALA A 221 -9.83 10.45 4.25
C ALA A 221 -10.54 9.12 3.95
N ARG A 222 -11.88 9.07 4.10
CA ARG A 222 -12.66 7.86 3.79
C ARG A 222 -12.57 7.49 2.30
N VAL A 223 -12.67 8.45 1.42
CA VAL A 223 -12.60 8.23 -0.04
C VAL A 223 -11.19 7.78 -0.44
N VAL A 224 -10.16 8.41 0.13
CA VAL A 224 -8.75 8.01 -0.12
C VAL A 224 -8.48 6.59 0.38
N ARG A 225 -9.01 6.20 1.56
CA ARG A 225 -8.92 4.83 2.08
C ARG A 225 -9.61 3.82 1.15
N ALA A 226 -10.83 4.13 0.69
CA ALA A 226 -11.54 3.25 -0.24
C ALA A 226 -10.77 3.04 -1.55
N ALA A 227 -10.10 4.09 -2.06
CA ALA A 227 -9.23 3.97 -3.23
C ALA A 227 -8.00 3.09 -2.94
N ALA A 228 -7.39 3.24 -1.75
CA ALA A 228 -6.27 2.40 -1.32
C ALA A 228 -6.67 0.93 -1.16
N ASP A 229 -7.86 0.66 -0.60
CA ASP A 229 -8.38 -0.70 -0.44
C ASP A 229 -8.62 -1.35 -1.81
N ARG A 230 -9.19 -0.60 -2.77
CA ARG A 230 -9.35 -1.08 -4.16
C ARG A 230 -8.00 -1.39 -4.80
N LEU A 231 -7.03 -0.49 -4.70
CA LEU A 231 -5.71 -0.70 -5.29
C LEU A 231 -4.97 -1.85 -4.59
N SER A 232 -5.09 -1.98 -3.28
CA SER A 232 -4.51 -3.11 -2.54
C SER A 232 -5.14 -4.44 -2.93
N ALA A 233 -6.45 -4.47 -3.25
CA ALA A 233 -7.13 -5.66 -3.75
C ALA A 233 -6.58 -6.10 -5.12
N GLU A 234 -6.25 -5.16 -6.02
CA GLU A 234 -5.56 -5.47 -7.29
C GLU A 234 -4.20 -6.14 -7.06
N PHE A 235 -3.49 -5.76 -5.97
CA PHE A 235 -2.24 -6.40 -5.53
C PHE A 235 -2.46 -7.64 -4.65
N GLY A 236 -3.69 -8.17 -4.61
CA GLY A 236 -4.03 -9.42 -3.92
C GLY A 236 -4.18 -9.29 -2.40
N PHE A 237 -4.28 -8.08 -1.85
CA PHE A 237 -4.57 -7.89 -0.44
C PHE A 237 -6.04 -8.20 -0.13
N ALA A 238 -6.28 -9.24 0.67
CA ALA A 238 -7.63 -9.69 1.00
C ALA A 238 -8.27 -8.97 2.20
N GLY A 239 -7.66 -7.88 2.69
CA GLY A 239 -8.07 -7.23 3.93
C GLY A 239 -7.80 -8.09 5.18
N ASP A 240 -7.81 -7.49 6.36
CA ASP A 240 -7.90 -8.27 7.60
C ASP A 240 -9.32 -8.87 7.70
N VAL A 241 -9.46 -10.15 7.40
CA VAL A 241 -10.68 -10.93 7.67
C VAL A 241 -10.78 -11.16 9.20
N LYS A 242 -10.66 -10.09 9.98
CA LYS A 242 -10.91 -10.06 11.42
C LYS A 242 -11.83 -8.89 11.73
N ALA A 243 -13.13 -9.09 11.51
CA ALA A 243 -14.20 -8.47 12.30
C ALA A 243 -15.56 -8.72 11.62
N ALA A 244 -15.97 -9.99 11.52
CA ALA A 244 -17.39 -10.36 11.40
C ALA A 244 -17.55 -11.81 11.81
N VAL A 245 -17.42 -12.11 13.11
CA VAL A 245 -18.13 -13.20 13.80
C VAL A 245 -18.51 -12.69 15.17
#